data_99edbca3b78bcc7d875b9f359dcc4a56
#
_entry.id   99edbca3b78bcc7d875b9f359dcc4a56
#
_cell.length_a   1.000
_cell.length_b   1.000
_cell.length_c   1.000
_cell.angle_alpha   90.00
_cell.angle_beta   90.00
_cell.angle_gamma   90.00
#
_symmetry.space_group_name_H-M   'P 1'
#
loop_
_entity.id
_entity.type
_entity.pdbx_description
1 polymer ?
#
loop_
_entity_poly.entity_id
_entity_poly.type
_entity_poly.pdbx_seq_one_letter_code
_entity_poly.pdbx_strand_id
1 'polypeptide(L)'
;MFQLGKTIVSEDIIEKDFVCNLSACGGACCVDGDAGAPLEEEEAKILEDIYPKIKPFLRKEGIAVIEKEGVWIKNELGEIETPLINNADCAYVIFDENNKTLCGIEEAYNSGAIDWKKPVSCHLYPIRVKDYSEFSAVNYHKWEICDDACTLGKELQVPVYKFVKQALVRKFGQNWYDELEKVATKHLE
;
A
#
# COMPACT_ATOMS: atom_id res chain seq x y z
N MET A 1 4.18 -15.60 -15.60
CA MET A 1 5.11 -15.20 -14.48
C MET A 1 6.53 -15.27 -14.96
N PHE A 2 7.38 -14.34 -14.55
CA PHE A 2 8.80 -14.28 -14.89
C PHE A 2 9.65 -14.00 -13.66
N GLN A 3 10.94 -14.36 -13.76
CA GLN A 3 11.88 -14.14 -12.66
C GLN A 3 12.67 -12.84 -12.90
N LEU A 4 12.81 -12.03 -11.87
CA LEU A 4 13.62 -10.82 -11.87
C LEU A 4 14.50 -10.78 -10.60
N GLY A 5 15.78 -11.12 -10.75
CA GLY A 5 16.66 -11.33 -9.60
C GLY A 5 16.14 -12.42 -8.66
N LYS A 6 15.88 -12.05 -7.40
CA LYS A 6 15.28 -12.92 -6.39
C LYS A 6 13.75 -12.78 -6.29
N THR A 7 13.10 -12.19 -7.28
CA THR A 7 11.64 -12.05 -7.27
C THR A 7 11.00 -12.88 -8.38
N ILE A 8 9.81 -13.43 -8.10
CA ILE A 8 8.91 -14.03 -9.09
C ILE A 8 7.74 -13.07 -9.29
N VAL A 9 7.63 -12.52 -10.48
CA VAL A 9 6.71 -11.42 -10.83
C VAL A 9 5.58 -11.92 -11.71
N SER A 10 4.35 -11.57 -11.37
CA SER A 10 3.17 -11.86 -12.21
C SER A 10 3.19 -10.98 -13.47
N GLU A 11 2.84 -11.55 -14.62
CA GLU A 11 2.67 -10.81 -15.88
C GLU A 11 1.58 -9.75 -15.79
N ASP A 12 0.56 -9.97 -14.95
CA ASP A 12 -0.48 -8.97 -14.70
C ASP A 12 0.07 -7.60 -14.27
N ILE A 13 1.27 -7.56 -13.67
CA ILE A 13 1.92 -6.32 -13.25
C ILE A 13 2.34 -5.44 -14.44
N ILE A 14 2.69 -6.07 -15.57
CA ILE A 14 3.08 -5.37 -16.80
C ILE A 14 1.92 -5.27 -17.81
N GLU A 15 0.92 -6.16 -17.72
CA GLU A 15 -0.19 -6.23 -18.67
C GLU A 15 -1.44 -5.48 -18.25
N LYS A 16 -1.68 -5.35 -16.93
CA LYS A 16 -2.90 -4.70 -16.43
C LYS A 16 -2.69 -3.21 -16.24
N ASP A 17 -3.68 -2.44 -16.67
CA ASP A 17 -3.73 -1.00 -16.44
C ASP A 17 -4.42 -0.69 -15.11
N PHE A 18 -3.91 0.32 -14.42
CA PHE A 18 -4.44 0.76 -13.14
C PHE A 18 -4.05 2.21 -12.83
N VAL A 19 -5.03 3.02 -12.47
CA VAL A 19 -4.83 4.34 -11.87
C VAL A 19 -5.86 4.51 -10.77
N CYS A 20 -5.42 4.69 -9.53
CA CYS A 20 -6.33 4.82 -8.39
C CYS A 20 -7.35 5.93 -8.62
N ASN A 21 -8.65 5.58 -8.52
CA ASN A 21 -9.76 6.50 -8.70
C ASN A 21 -10.47 6.77 -7.36
N LEU A 22 -9.82 7.58 -6.51
CA LEU A 22 -10.36 7.94 -5.19
C LEU A 22 -11.72 8.64 -5.28
N SER A 23 -12.03 9.29 -6.42
CA SER A 23 -13.31 9.95 -6.61
C SER A 23 -14.47 8.97 -6.78
N ALA A 24 -14.18 7.76 -7.27
CA ALA A 24 -15.17 6.70 -7.45
C ALA A 24 -15.25 5.78 -6.22
N CYS A 25 -14.10 5.25 -5.74
CA CYS A 25 -14.09 4.27 -4.65
C CYS A 25 -14.08 4.90 -3.24
N GLY A 26 -13.86 6.21 -3.11
CA GLY A 26 -13.81 6.89 -1.81
C GLY A 26 -12.68 6.41 -0.88
N GLY A 27 -11.71 5.61 -1.38
CA GLY A 27 -10.64 5.04 -0.57
C GLY A 27 -11.04 3.75 0.19
N ALA A 28 -11.99 2.98 -0.35
CA ALA A 28 -12.55 1.77 0.25
C ALA A 28 -11.51 0.75 0.75
N CYS A 29 -10.34 0.65 0.10
CA CYS A 29 -9.28 -0.27 0.51
C CYS A 29 -8.74 -0.07 1.95
N CYS A 30 -9.04 1.05 2.59
CA CYS A 30 -8.66 1.32 3.98
C CYS A 30 -9.80 1.03 4.99
N VAL A 31 -11.00 0.72 4.51
CA VAL A 31 -12.20 0.51 5.36
C VAL A 31 -12.91 -0.82 5.11
N ASP A 32 -12.70 -1.45 3.95
CA ASP A 32 -13.36 -2.70 3.56
C ASP A 32 -12.43 -3.94 3.69
N GLY A 33 -11.23 -3.77 4.25
CA GLY A 33 -10.27 -4.87 4.41
C GLY A 33 -10.53 -5.71 5.66
N ASP A 34 -10.26 -7.03 5.57
CA ASP A 34 -10.39 -7.97 6.70
C ASP A 34 -9.15 -7.95 7.63
N ALA A 35 -8.11 -7.19 7.29
CA ALA A 35 -6.85 -7.13 8.03
C ALA A 35 -6.22 -5.73 7.93
N GLY A 36 -5.33 -5.43 8.87
CA GLY A 36 -4.50 -4.22 8.83
C GLY A 36 -3.53 -4.21 7.66
N ALA A 37 -2.90 -3.07 7.43
CA ALA A 37 -1.84 -2.99 6.45
C ALA A 37 -0.61 -3.77 6.92
N PRO A 38 -0.10 -4.77 6.16
CA PRO A 38 1.12 -5.47 6.50
C PRO A 38 2.30 -4.50 6.65
N LEU A 39 3.13 -4.72 7.67
CA LEU A 39 4.29 -3.90 7.98
C LEU A 39 5.55 -4.75 7.99
N GLU A 40 6.65 -4.17 7.53
CA GLU A 40 7.98 -4.72 7.75
C GLU A 40 8.45 -4.39 9.20
N GLU A 41 9.39 -5.15 9.75
CA GLU A 41 9.89 -4.92 11.11
C GLU A 41 10.48 -3.50 11.29
N GLU A 42 11.15 -2.98 10.26
CA GLU A 42 11.66 -1.62 10.23
C GLU A 42 10.55 -0.58 10.21
N GLU A 43 9.45 -0.86 9.51
CA GLU A 43 8.29 0.04 9.45
C GLU A 43 7.55 0.10 10.79
N ALA A 44 7.48 -1.02 11.51
CA ALA A 44 6.95 -1.06 12.87
C ALA A 44 7.70 -0.12 13.82
N LYS A 45 9.05 -0.15 13.78
CA LYS A 45 9.91 0.75 14.56
C LYS A 45 9.75 2.21 14.16
N ILE A 46 9.67 2.48 12.84
CA ILE A 46 9.41 3.84 12.35
C ILE A 46 8.08 4.36 12.91
N LEU A 47 7.02 3.56 12.89
CA LEU A 47 5.72 3.95 13.42
C LEU A 47 5.77 4.27 14.91
N GLU A 48 6.52 3.51 15.72
CA GLU A 48 6.75 3.81 17.14
C GLU A 48 7.37 5.19 17.33
N ASP A 49 8.41 5.50 16.54
CA ASP A 49 9.15 6.75 16.66
C ASP A 49 8.33 7.98 16.22
N ILE A 50 7.54 7.83 15.15
CA ILE A 50 6.81 8.95 14.54
C ILE A 50 5.38 9.11 15.05
N TYR A 51 4.83 8.16 15.81
CA TYR A 51 3.45 8.21 16.30
C TYR A 51 3.09 9.54 17.01
N PRO A 52 3.92 10.12 17.88
CA PRO A 52 3.62 11.41 18.50
C PRO A 52 3.37 12.54 17.49
N LYS A 53 4.03 12.48 16.32
CA LYS A 53 3.89 13.45 15.24
C LYS A 53 2.69 13.16 14.35
N ILE A 54 2.31 11.88 14.20
CA ILE A 54 1.14 11.46 13.44
C ILE A 54 -0.17 11.71 14.21
N LYS A 55 -0.15 11.51 15.53
CA LYS A 55 -1.34 11.59 16.40
C LYS A 55 -2.25 12.80 16.14
N PRO A 56 -1.74 14.04 15.93
CA PRO A 56 -2.58 15.20 15.64
C PRO A 56 -3.38 15.11 14.34
N PHE A 57 -3.00 14.23 13.42
CA PHE A 57 -3.66 14.01 12.14
C PHE A 57 -4.70 12.88 12.18
N LEU A 58 -4.79 12.16 13.30
CA LEU A 58 -5.68 10.99 13.42
C LEU A 58 -7.01 11.37 14.04
N ARG A 59 -8.05 10.59 13.71
CA ARG A 59 -9.33 10.67 14.37
C ARG A 59 -9.29 10.03 15.76
N LYS A 60 -10.18 10.45 16.66
CA LYS A 60 -10.20 10.02 18.06
C LYS A 60 -10.33 8.51 18.24
N GLU A 61 -11.13 7.86 17.38
CA GLU A 61 -11.36 6.41 17.39
C GLU A 61 -10.06 5.64 17.07
N GLY A 62 -9.31 6.10 16.06
CA GLY A 62 -8.02 5.54 15.71
C GLY A 62 -6.98 5.70 16.82
N ILE A 63 -6.90 6.90 17.42
CA ILE A 63 -6.04 7.17 18.58
C ILE A 63 -6.37 6.22 19.73
N ALA A 64 -7.66 6.04 20.06
CA ALA A 64 -8.07 5.19 21.16
C ALA A 64 -7.66 3.72 20.96
N VAL A 65 -7.76 3.19 19.74
CA VAL A 65 -7.30 1.84 19.40
C VAL A 65 -5.79 1.75 19.50
N ILE A 66 -5.06 2.69 18.90
CA ILE A 66 -3.58 2.69 18.91
C ILE A 66 -3.05 2.78 20.35
N GLU A 67 -3.64 3.60 21.21
CA GLU A 67 -3.22 3.73 22.61
C GLU A 67 -3.54 2.49 23.45
N LYS A 68 -4.54 1.70 23.06
CA LYS A 68 -4.90 0.46 23.73
C LYS A 68 -4.13 -0.75 23.24
N GLU A 69 -3.93 -0.89 21.93
CA GLU A 69 -3.42 -2.09 21.28
C GLU A 69 -1.98 -1.96 20.78
N GLY A 70 -1.51 -0.71 20.59
CA GLY A 70 -0.20 -0.38 20.03
C GLY A 70 -0.31 0.27 18.65
N VAL A 71 0.81 0.85 18.20
CA VAL A 71 0.92 1.48 16.87
C VAL A 71 0.92 0.42 15.75
N TRP A 72 1.18 -0.83 16.09
CA TRP A 72 1.08 -2.02 15.27
C TRP A 72 0.68 -3.22 16.14
N ILE A 73 0.18 -4.27 15.53
CA ILE A 73 -0.21 -5.53 16.19
C ILE A 73 0.42 -6.72 15.46
N LYS A 74 0.43 -7.88 16.10
CA LYS A 74 0.68 -9.17 15.43
C LYS A 74 -0.65 -9.89 15.23
N ASN A 75 -0.90 -10.33 14.00
CA ASN A 75 -2.04 -11.16 13.70
C ASN A 75 -1.83 -12.61 14.17
N GLU A 76 -2.82 -13.48 13.97
CA GLU A 76 -2.77 -14.90 14.40
C GLU A 76 -1.63 -15.68 13.73
N LEU A 77 -1.14 -15.23 12.58
CA LEU A 77 0.00 -15.84 11.86
C LEU A 77 1.35 -15.29 12.34
N GLY A 78 1.34 -14.31 13.28
CA GLY A 78 2.54 -13.65 13.78
C GLY A 78 3.08 -12.55 12.84
N GLU A 79 2.35 -12.21 11.79
CA GLU A 79 2.71 -11.11 10.88
C GLU A 79 2.36 -9.76 11.51
N ILE A 80 3.20 -8.75 11.24
CA ILE A 80 3.01 -7.40 11.79
C ILE A 80 2.08 -6.60 10.86
N GLU A 81 1.08 -5.94 11.44
CA GLU A 81 0.11 -5.12 10.69
C GLU A 81 -0.39 -3.92 11.50
N THR A 82 -1.03 -2.98 10.83
CA THR A 82 -1.68 -1.85 11.50
C THR A 82 -2.95 -2.31 12.23
N PRO A 83 -3.27 -1.76 13.42
CA PRO A 83 -4.49 -2.12 14.14
C PRO A 83 -5.75 -1.64 13.40
N LEU A 84 -6.88 -2.30 13.67
CA LEU A 84 -8.18 -2.00 13.10
C LEU A 84 -9.16 -1.47 14.17
N ILE A 85 -10.00 -0.52 13.79
CA ILE A 85 -11.12 -0.06 14.60
C ILE A 85 -12.28 -1.03 14.40
N ASN A 86 -12.69 -1.73 15.45
CA ASN A 86 -13.79 -2.68 15.44
C ASN A 86 -13.66 -3.77 14.33
N ASN A 87 -12.46 -4.21 14.03
CA ASN A 87 -12.15 -5.16 12.95
C ASN A 87 -12.63 -4.70 11.55
N ALA A 88 -12.64 -3.41 11.31
CA ALA A 88 -13.05 -2.81 10.03
C ALA A 88 -12.02 -1.79 9.56
N ASP A 89 -12.18 -0.52 9.91
CA ASP A 89 -11.30 0.54 9.42
C ASP A 89 -9.88 0.42 9.97
N CYS A 90 -8.88 0.69 9.14
CA CYS A 90 -7.51 0.91 9.62
C CYS A 90 -7.48 2.04 10.67
N ALA A 91 -6.77 1.87 11.79
CA ALA A 91 -6.68 2.87 12.84
C ALA A 91 -6.05 4.21 12.40
N TYR A 92 -5.31 4.18 11.31
CA TYR A 92 -4.69 5.37 10.71
C TYR A 92 -5.57 6.06 9.65
N VAL A 93 -6.80 5.58 9.43
CA VAL A 93 -7.72 6.18 8.47
C VAL A 93 -8.31 7.48 9.01
N ILE A 94 -8.46 8.45 8.13
CA ILE A 94 -9.20 9.69 8.36
C ILE A 94 -10.19 9.92 7.22
N PHE A 95 -11.11 10.84 7.37
CA PHE A 95 -12.09 11.21 6.35
C PHE A 95 -11.99 12.71 6.05
N ASP A 96 -12.07 13.07 4.77
CA ASP A 96 -12.17 14.47 4.36
C ASP A 96 -13.61 15.01 4.51
N GLU A 97 -13.82 16.27 4.12
CA GLU A 97 -15.12 16.97 4.19
C GLU A 97 -16.21 16.27 3.35
N ASN A 98 -15.82 15.48 2.34
CA ASN A 98 -16.71 14.74 1.46
C ASN A 98 -16.84 13.26 1.88
N ASN A 99 -16.38 12.92 3.08
CA ASN A 99 -16.35 11.55 3.60
C ASN A 99 -15.48 10.59 2.78
N LYS A 100 -14.48 11.10 2.06
CA LYS A 100 -13.46 10.26 1.40
C LYS A 100 -12.44 9.80 2.41
N THR A 101 -12.07 8.55 2.30
CA THR A 101 -11.04 7.92 3.14
C THR A 101 -9.66 8.38 2.72
N LEU A 102 -8.89 8.88 3.67
CA LEU A 102 -7.50 9.29 3.53
C LEU A 102 -6.64 8.58 4.59
N CYS A 103 -5.33 8.60 4.42
CA CYS A 103 -4.39 8.08 5.39
C CYS A 103 -3.80 9.20 6.24
N GLY A 104 -4.01 9.18 7.57
CA GLY A 104 -3.46 10.19 8.47
C GLY A 104 -1.93 10.20 8.52
N ILE A 105 -1.27 9.04 8.26
CA ILE A 105 0.18 9.00 8.10
C ILE A 105 0.60 9.79 6.84
N GLU A 106 -0.10 9.59 5.72
CA GLU A 106 0.21 10.29 4.47
C GLU A 106 -0.09 11.78 4.59
N GLU A 107 -1.12 12.20 5.33
CA GLU A 107 -1.38 13.61 5.62
C GLU A 107 -0.29 14.25 6.48
N ALA A 108 0.21 13.54 7.50
CA ALA A 108 1.36 13.99 8.28
C ALA A 108 2.62 14.15 7.41
N TYR A 109 2.83 13.24 6.46
CA TYR A 109 3.91 13.34 5.48
C TYR A 109 3.72 14.53 4.54
N ASN A 110 2.53 14.70 3.97
CA ASN A 110 2.21 15.80 3.04
C ASN A 110 2.34 17.17 3.70
N SER A 111 2.06 17.26 5.01
CA SER A 111 2.26 18.48 5.80
C SER A 111 3.71 18.77 6.15
N GLY A 112 4.64 17.84 5.91
CA GLY A 112 6.05 17.94 6.31
C GLY A 112 6.31 17.64 7.80
N ALA A 113 5.33 17.08 8.53
CA ALA A 113 5.51 16.71 9.94
C ALA A 113 6.41 15.48 10.11
N ILE A 114 6.47 14.62 9.11
CA ILE A 114 7.29 13.41 9.06
C ILE A 114 7.89 13.22 7.66
N ASP A 115 8.96 12.43 7.56
CA ASP A 115 9.63 12.11 6.28
C ASP A 115 9.26 10.72 5.72
N TRP A 116 8.42 9.96 6.42
CA TRP A 116 7.98 8.64 6.02
C TRP A 116 6.54 8.67 5.52
N LYS A 117 6.32 8.29 4.24
CA LYS A 117 5.06 8.51 3.55
C LYS A 117 3.91 7.66 4.11
N LYS A 118 4.10 6.34 4.15
CA LYS A 118 3.13 5.33 4.63
C LYS A 118 3.73 3.93 4.52
N PRO A 119 3.09 2.87 5.07
CA PRO A 119 3.51 1.49 4.87
C PRO A 119 3.75 1.17 3.40
N VAL A 120 4.83 0.44 3.13
CA VAL A 120 5.18 0.07 1.75
C VAL A 120 4.09 -0.80 1.11
N SER A 121 3.42 -1.63 1.89
CA SER A 121 2.28 -2.42 1.45
C SER A 121 1.14 -1.56 0.89
N CYS A 122 0.80 -0.45 1.58
CA CYS A 122 -0.19 0.53 1.11
C CYS A 122 0.31 1.33 -0.09
N HIS A 123 1.61 1.65 -0.14
CA HIS A 123 2.19 2.40 -1.26
C HIS A 123 2.29 1.57 -2.54
N LEU A 124 2.48 0.25 -2.42
CA LEU A 124 2.53 -0.70 -3.52
C LEU A 124 1.16 -1.07 -4.07
N TYR A 125 0.07 -0.85 -3.29
CA TYR A 125 -1.24 -1.34 -3.69
C TYR A 125 -1.65 -0.80 -5.08
N PRO A 126 -2.10 -1.64 -6.01
CA PRO A 126 -2.63 -3.01 -5.85
C PRO A 126 -1.59 -4.16 -5.97
N ILE A 127 -0.31 -3.88 -5.92
CA ILE A 127 0.70 -4.93 -5.89
C ILE A 127 0.86 -5.46 -4.47
N ARG A 128 0.82 -6.78 -4.32
CA ARG A 128 1.09 -7.51 -3.08
C ARG A 128 2.44 -8.23 -3.19
N VAL A 129 3.27 -8.07 -2.17
CA VAL A 129 4.55 -8.77 -2.07
C VAL A 129 4.46 -9.75 -0.91
N LYS A 130 4.87 -10.99 -1.14
CA LYS A 130 5.03 -12.02 -0.10
C LYS A 130 6.44 -12.58 -0.16
N ASP A 131 7.16 -12.41 0.93
CA ASP A 131 8.52 -12.90 1.06
C ASP A 131 8.54 -14.36 1.50
N TYR A 132 9.39 -15.16 0.85
CA TYR A 132 9.71 -16.54 1.16
C TYR A 132 11.22 -16.64 1.40
N SER A 133 11.70 -17.78 1.91
CA SER A 133 13.13 -17.98 2.22
C SER A 133 14.07 -17.74 1.03
N GLU A 134 13.64 -18.11 -0.17
CA GLU A 134 14.49 -18.10 -1.36
C GLU A 134 14.12 -16.99 -2.37
N PHE A 135 12.92 -16.46 -2.32
CA PHE A 135 12.41 -15.45 -3.25
C PHE A 135 11.26 -14.65 -2.68
N SER A 136 10.95 -13.52 -3.29
CA SER A 136 9.72 -12.75 -3.04
C SER A 136 8.76 -12.92 -4.21
N ALA A 137 7.50 -13.25 -3.91
CA ALA A 137 6.43 -13.26 -4.90
C ALA A 137 5.82 -11.85 -5.01
N VAL A 138 5.75 -11.34 -6.24
CA VAL A 138 5.22 -10.00 -6.56
C VAL A 138 4.00 -10.18 -7.44
N ASN A 139 2.80 -9.95 -6.88
CA ASN A 139 1.54 -10.27 -7.52
C ASN A 139 0.63 -9.05 -7.62
N TYR A 140 -0.19 -9.02 -8.67
CA TYR A 140 -1.31 -8.08 -8.79
C TYR A 140 -2.50 -8.59 -7.98
N HIS A 141 -3.01 -7.77 -7.07
CA HIS A 141 -4.21 -8.08 -6.29
C HIS A 141 -5.45 -7.58 -7.04
N LYS A 142 -6.27 -8.52 -7.48
CA LYS A 142 -7.54 -8.21 -8.12
C LYS A 142 -8.63 -8.12 -7.04
N TRP A 143 -9.22 -6.93 -6.91
CA TRP A 143 -10.27 -6.66 -5.94
C TRP A 143 -11.37 -5.81 -6.61
N GLU A 144 -12.62 -6.24 -6.49
CA GLU A 144 -13.76 -5.60 -7.17
C GLU A 144 -13.95 -4.13 -6.81
N ILE A 145 -13.62 -3.72 -5.57
CA ILE A 145 -13.68 -2.31 -5.16
C ILE A 145 -12.75 -1.40 -5.97
N CYS A 146 -11.83 -1.96 -6.75
CA CYS A 146 -10.88 -1.26 -7.61
C CYS A 146 -11.25 -1.29 -9.11
N ASP A 147 -12.45 -1.77 -9.49
CA ASP A 147 -12.84 -1.86 -10.90
C ASP A 147 -12.83 -0.49 -11.61
N ASP A 148 -13.23 0.58 -10.92
CA ASP A 148 -13.13 1.95 -11.42
C ASP A 148 -11.68 2.40 -11.64
N ALA A 149 -10.75 1.92 -10.83
CA ALA A 149 -9.33 2.21 -11.02
C ALA A 149 -8.74 1.46 -12.22
N CYS A 150 -9.21 0.23 -12.47
CA CYS A 150 -8.85 -0.53 -13.67
C CYS A 150 -9.42 0.13 -14.93
N THR A 151 -10.65 0.64 -14.87
CA THR A 151 -11.30 1.38 -15.97
C THR A 151 -10.53 2.64 -16.29
N LEU A 152 -10.23 3.48 -15.30
CA LEU A 152 -9.44 4.70 -15.45
C LEU A 152 -8.03 4.40 -15.98
N GLY A 153 -7.38 3.34 -15.47
CA GLY A 153 -6.09 2.88 -15.95
C GLY A 153 -6.08 2.58 -17.44
N LYS A 154 -7.10 1.84 -17.93
CA LYS A 154 -7.28 1.52 -19.36
C LYS A 154 -7.50 2.78 -20.20
N GLU A 155 -8.34 3.70 -19.74
CA GLU A 155 -8.58 4.97 -20.44
C GLU A 155 -7.30 5.79 -20.58
N LEU A 156 -6.47 5.81 -19.54
CA LEU A 156 -5.20 6.54 -19.52
C LEU A 156 -4.02 5.73 -20.09
N GLN A 157 -4.20 4.45 -20.39
CA GLN A 157 -3.16 3.53 -20.86
C GLN A 157 -1.94 3.49 -19.92
N VAL A 158 -2.20 3.38 -18.60
CA VAL A 158 -1.17 3.36 -17.57
C VAL A 158 -1.08 1.96 -16.95
N PRO A 159 -0.08 1.14 -17.32
CA PRO A 159 0.16 -0.15 -16.67
C PRO A 159 0.43 0.01 -15.17
N VAL A 160 0.00 -0.98 -14.37
CA VAL A 160 0.10 -0.89 -12.90
C VAL A 160 1.52 -0.66 -12.42
N TYR A 161 2.54 -1.28 -13.05
CA TYR A 161 3.94 -1.07 -12.66
C TYR A 161 4.41 0.39 -12.82
N LYS A 162 3.86 1.11 -13.81
CA LYS A 162 4.12 2.55 -13.98
C LYS A 162 3.41 3.38 -12.93
N PHE A 163 2.16 3.04 -12.62
CA PHE A 163 1.38 3.72 -11.59
C PHE A 163 2.08 3.65 -10.22
N VAL A 164 2.58 2.48 -9.81
CA VAL A 164 3.26 2.30 -8.52
C VAL A 164 4.80 2.37 -8.61
N LYS A 165 5.36 3.00 -9.65
CA LYS A 165 6.81 3.13 -9.86
C LYS A 165 7.58 3.51 -8.60
N GLN A 166 7.15 4.58 -7.93
CA GLN A 166 7.84 5.08 -6.74
C GLN A 166 7.86 4.05 -5.60
N ALA A 167 6.78 3.29 -5.45
CA ALA A 167 6.68 2.25 -4.43
C ALA A 167 7.56 1.04 -4.76
N LEU A 168 7.62 0.64 -6.04
CA LEU A 168 8.50 -0.43 -6.51
C LEU A 168 9.98 -0.05 -6.35
N VAL A 169 10.36 1.17 -6.72
CA VAL A 169 11.72 1.68 -6.51
C VAL A 169 12.06 1.74 -5.03
N ARG A 170 11.12 2.16 -4.17
CA ARG A 170 11.31 2.17 -2.71
C ARG A 170 11.54 0.75 -2.15
N LYS A 171 10.79 -0.25 -2.62
CA LYS A 171 10.88 -1.63 -2.11
C LYS A 171 12.07 -2.40 -2.66
N PHE A 172 12.34 -2.30 -3.97
CA PHE A 172 13.29 -3.16 -4.67
C PHE A 172 14.52 -2.43 -5.21
N GLY A 173 14.51 -1.10 -5.22
CA GLY A 173 15.57 -0.26 -5.77
C GLY A 173 15.40 0.06 -7.27
N GLN A 174 16.12 1.10 -7.72
CA GLN A 174 16.03 1.62 -9.10
C GLN A 174 16.44 0.56 -10.13
N ASN A 175 17.54 -0.17 -9.89
CA ASN A 175 18.04 -1.18 -10.83
C ASN A 175 17.01 -2.28 -11.11
N TRP A 176 16.29 -2.73 -10.08
CA TRP A 176 15.22 -3.72 -10.22
C TRP A 176 14.07 -3.17 -11.07
N TYR A 177 13.70 -1.91 -10.87
CA TYR A 177 12.65 -1.28 -11.65
C TYR A 177 13.05 -1.10 -13.12
N ASP A 178 14.31 -0.73 -13.39
CA ASP A 178 14.83 -0.58 -14.76
C ASP A 178 14.82 -1.92 -15.51
N GLU A 179 15.13 -3.04 -14.82
CA GLU A 179 15.02 -4.37 -15.41
C GLU A 179 13.54 -4.76 -15.66
N LEU A 180 12.63 -4.40 -14.77
CA LEU A 180 11.18 -4.59 -14.98
C LEU A 180 10.70 -3.85 -16.22
N GLU A 181 11.11 -2.59 -16.43
CA GLU A 181 10.76 -1.80 -17.62
C GLU A 181 11.28 -2.47 -18.92
N LYS A 182 12.50 -3.03 -18.91
CA LYS A 182 13.04 -3.77 -20.07
C LYS A 182 12.20 -5.01 -20.40
N VAL A 183 11.79 -5.76 -19.36
CA VAL A 183 10.92 -6.93 -19.55
C VAL A 183 9.56 -6.50 -20.10
N ALA A 184 8.95 -5.46 -19.53
CA ALA A 184 7.66 -4.94 -19.98
C ALA A 184 7.71 -4.49 -21.46
N THR A 185 8.76 -3.78 -21.86
CA THR A 185 8.93 -3.33 -23.25
C THR A 185 9.01 -4.50 -24.22
N LYS A 186 9.81 -5.53 -23.88
CA LYS A 186 9.94 -6.74 -24.74
C LYS A 186 8.68 -7.59 -24.79
N HIS A 187 7.86 -7.54 -23.75
CA HIS A 187 6.62 -8.32 -23.68
C HIS A 187 5.52 -7.70 -24.56
N LEU A 188 5.58 -6.39 -24.80
CA LEU A 188 4.60 -5.65 -25.61
C LEU A 188 4.99 -5.54 -27.11
N GLU A 189 6.19 -5.96 -27.48
CA GLU A 189 6.67 -6.12 -28.88
C GLU A 189 6.19 -7.47 -29.47
#